data_fa1c1d6010a544ffc24c2b0a5f4914d2
#
_entry.id   fa1c1d6010a544ffc24c2b0a5f4914d2
#
_cell.length_a   1.000
_cell.length_b   1.000
_cell.length_c   1.000
_cell.angle_alpha   90.00
_cell.angle_beta   90.00
_cell.angle_gamma   90.00
#
_symmetry.space_group_name_H-M   'P 1'
#
loop_
_entity.id
_entity.type
_entity.pdbx_description
1 polymer ?
#
loop_
_entity_poly.entity_id
_entity_poly.type
_entity_poly.pdbx_seq_one_letter_code
_entity_poly.pdbx_strand_id
1 'polypeptide(L)' 'MPQPAMPKWFSDDGSPVSCTEKIKVMNQNMNELYQAAQDAFEDALLMGCSETQLRDYLQQLIAGVENPYQ' A
#
# COMPACT_ATOMS: atom_id res chain seq x y z
N MET A 1 10.32 -7.67 6.21
CA MET A 1 10.64 -6.29 5.82
C MET A 1 9.72 -5.31 6.54
N PRO A 2 10.26 -4.27 7.11
CA PRO A 2 9.42 -3.22 7.70
C PRO A 2 8.69 -2.44 6.61
N GLN A 3 7.71 -1.68 7.05
CA GLN A 3 6.97 -0.78 6.17
C GLN A 3 7.95 0.22 5.53
N PRO A 4 7.82 0.47 4.22
CA PRO A 4 8.62 1.51 3.58
C PRO A 4 8.36 2.89 4.20
N ALA A 5 9.39 3.73 4.24
CA ALA A 5 9.22 5.12 4.69
C ALA A 5 8.24 5.84 3.79
N MET A 6 7.43 6.75 4.37
CA MET A 6 6.51 7.56 3.58
C MET A 6 7.28 8.48 2.65
N PRO A 7 6.94 8.51 1.35
CA PRO A 7 7.62 9.40 0.43
C PRO A 7 7.11 10.84 0.60
N LYS A 8 7.80 11.78 -0.03
CA LYS A 8 7.25 13.08 -0.31
C LYS A 8 6.30 12.94 -1.50
N TRP A 9 5.05 13.35 -1.32
CA TRP A 9 4.02 13.18 -2.34
C TRP A 9 4.03 14.33 -3.34
N PHE A 10 3.78 14.02 -4.62
CA PHE A 10 3.76 14.98 -5.72
C PHE A 10 2.47 14.85 -6.52
N SER A 11 2.02 15.97 -7.09
CA SER A 11 0.92 15.99 -8.03
C SER A 11 1.40 15.58 -9.42
N ASP A 12 0.46 15.31 -10.34
CA ASP A 12 0.79 14.89 -11.70
C ASP A 12 1.66 15.91 -12.45
N ASP A 13 1.51 17.20 -12.14
CA ASP A 13 2.30 18.27 -12.77
C ASP A 13 3.72 18.40 -12.19
N GLY A 14 4.07 17.54 -11.22
CA GLY A 14 5.39 17.55 -10.59
C GLY A 14 5.52 18.48 -9.39
N SER A 15 4.49 19.24 -9.04
CA SER A 15 4.53 20.07 -7.86
C SER A 15 4.32 19.24 -6.59
N PRO A 16 4.95 19.62 -5.45
CA PRO A 16 4.75 18.87 -4.22
C PRO A 16 3.33 19.08 -3.68
N VAL A 17 2.77 18.00 -3.13
CA VAL A 17 1.53 18.11 -2.35
C VAL A 17 1.90 18.78 -1.03
N SER A 18 1.35 19.99 -0.79
CA SER A 18 1.69 20.81 0.37
C SER A 18 0.58 20.90 1.41
N CYS A 19 -0.61 20.42 1.10
CA CYS A 19 -1.72 20.43 2.05
C CYS A 19 -1.47 19.41 3.16
N THR A 20 -1.27 19.91 4.37
CA THR A 20 -0.94 19.09 5.54
C THR A 20 -2.01 18.03 5.80
N GLU A 21 -3.30 18.40 5.67
CA GLU A 21 -4.40 17.45 5.90
C GLU A 21 -4.44 16.36 4.86
N LYS A 22 -4.16 16.67 3.60
CA LYS A 22 -4.11 15.64 2.53
C LYS A 22 -2.97 14.67 2.78
N ILE A 23 -1.79 15.17 3.15
CA ILE A 23 -0.63 14.35 3.46
C ILE A 23 -0.94 13.42 4.63
N LYS A 24 -1.57 13.94 5.67
CA LYS A 24 -1.94 13.17 6.85
C LYS A 24 -2.89 12.02 6.49
N VAL A 25 -3.91 12.30 5.69
CA VAL A 25 -4.88 11.29 5.25
C VAL A 25 -4.20 10.21 4.41
N MET A 26 -3.38 10.62 3.43
CA MET A 26 -2.67 9.65 2.60
C MET A 26 -1.74 8.74 3.41
N ASN A 27 -0.97 9.33 4.32
CA ASN A 27 -0.04 8.57 5.14
C ASN A 27 -0.78 7.60 6.07
N GLN A 28 -1.87 8.04 6.65
CA GLN A 28 -2.71 7.18 7.48
C GLN A 28 -3.28 6.02 6.67
N ASN A 29 -3.79 6.29 5.48
CA ASN A 29 -4.33 5.25 4.60
C ASN A 29 -3.27 4.23 4.22
N MET A 30 -2.05 4.67 3.93
CA MET A 30 -0.95 3.76 3.59
C MET A 30 -0.55 2.91 4.78
N ASN A 31 -0.52 3.47 5.98
CA ASN A 31 -0.25 2.72 7.21
C ASN A 31 -1.30 1.63 7.43
N GLU A 32 -2.57 1.96 7.26
CA GLU A 32 -3.68 1.01 7.41
C GLU A 32 -3.62 -0.09 6.36
N LEU A 33 -3.31 0.27 5.12
CA LEU A 33 -3.16 -0.69 4.04
C LEU A 33 -2.01 -1.66 4.32
N TYR A 34 -0.86 -1.14 4.75
CA TYR A 34 0.28 -1.98 5.13
C TYR A 34 -0.12 -2.96 6.23
N GLN A 35 -0.79 -2.48 7.28
CA GLN A 35 -1.18 -3.33 8.39
C GLN A 35 -2.16 -4.43 7.96
N ALA A 36 -3.14 -4.08 7.11
CA ALA A 36 -4.08 -5.06 6.57
C ALA A 36 -3.37 -6.14 5.74
N ALA A 37 -2.43 -5.73 4.89
CA ALA A 37 -1.65 -6.66 4.09
C ALA A 37 -0.77 -7.56 4.97
N GLN A 38 -0.13 -6.98 5.99
CA GLN A 38 0.71 -7.74 6.93
C GLN A 38 -0.11 -8.79 7.67
N ASP A 39 -1.28 -8.41 8.17
CA ASP A 39 -2.16 -9.34 8.90
C ASP A 39 -2.65 -10.48 8.01
N ALA A 40 -3.06 -10.15 6.78
CA ALA A 40 -3.50 -11.17 5.82
C ALA A 40 -2.36 -12.12 5.45
N PHE A 41 -1.15 -11.60 5.30
CA PHE A 41 0.04 -12.38 4.99
C PHE A 41 0.35 -13.36 6.12
N GLU A 42 0.36 -12.89 7.37
CA GLU A 42 0.63 -13.73 8.53
C GLU A 42 -0.42 -14.82 8.69
N ASP A 43 -1.70 -14.48 8.53
CA ASP A 43 -2.79 -15.45 8.62
C ASP A 43 -2.64 -16.56 7.58
N ALA A 44 -2.31 -16.20 6.35
CA ALA A 44 -2.16 -17.16 5.27
C ALA A 44 -0.96 -18.09 5.51
N LEU A 45 0.16 -17.56 6.02
CA LEU A 45 1.31 -18.38 6.38
C LEU A 45 0.96 -19.37 7.47
N LEU A 46 0.19 -18.95 8.47
CA LEU A 46 -0.27 -19.84 9.55
C LEU A 46 -1.18 -20.96 9.02
N MET A 47 -1.91 -20.69 7.94
CA MET A 47 -2.76 -21.69 7.29
C MET A 47 -2.00 -22.58 6.31
N GLY A 48 -0.70 -22.38 6.15
CA GLY A 48 0.15 -23.21 5.31
C GLY A 48 0.27 -22.77 3.86
N CYS A 49 -0.11 -21.54 3.53
CA CYS A 49 0.03 -21.02 2.17
C CYS A 49 1.48 -20.72 1.83
N SER A 50 1.82 -20.81 0.55
CA SER A 50 3.17 -20.52 0.05
C SER A 50 3.46 -19.02 0.16
N GLU A 51 4.60 -18.68 0.74
CA GLU A 51 5.03 -17.27 0.83
C GLU A 51 5.21 -16.67 -0.57
N THR A 52 5.86 -17.39 -1.47
CA THR A 52 6.09 -16.91 -2.84
C THR A 52 4.78 -16.61 -3.56
N GLN A 53 3.82 -17.52 -3.47
CA GLN A 53 2.52 -17.32 -4.10
C GLN A 53 1.77 -16.12 -3.52
N LEU A 54 1.83 -15.95 -2.20
CA LEU A 54 1.20 -14.81 -1.53
C LEU A 54 1.80 -13.49 -1.97
N ARG A 55 3.12 -13.41 -2.04
CA ARG A 55 3.78 -12.19 -2.49
C ARG A 55 3.42 -11.87 -3.94
N ASP A 56 3.40 -12.87 -4.81
CA ASP A 56 3.01 -12.68 -6.20
C ASP A 56 1.58 -12.18 -6.31
N TYR A 57 0.68 -12.77 -5.57
CA TYR A 57 -0.73 -12.34 -5.60
C TYR A 57 -0.92 -10.93 -5.08
N LEU A 58 -0.26 -10.57 -3.98
CA LEU A 58 -0.35 -9.22 -3.41
C LEU A 58 0.18 -8.16 -4.39
N GLN A 59 1.26 -8.47 -5.11
CA GLN A 59 1.76 -7.58 -6.17
C GLN A 59 0.73 -7.39 -7.28
N GLN A 60 0.10 -8.47 -7.72
CA GLN A 60 -0.94 -8.42 -8.75
C GLN A 60 -2.17 -7.65 -8.27
N LEU A 61 -2.55 -7.86 -7.02
CA LEU A 61 -3.70 -7.18 -6.42
C LEU A 61 -3.49 -5.66 -6.43
N ILE A 62 -2.32 -5.21 -5.99
CA ILE A 62 -2.01 -3.77 -5.99
C ILE A 62 -1.92 -3.23 -7.40
N ALA A 63 -1.29 -3.97 -8.32
CA ALA A 63 -1.19 -3.55 -9.73
C ALA A 63 -2.56 -3.47 -10.41
N GLY A 64 -3.54 -4.25 -9.93
CA GLY A 64 -4.89 -4.26 -10.47
C GLY A 64 -5.80 -3.13 -9.97
N VAL A 65 -5.33 -2.32 -9.01
CA VAL A 65 -6.10 -1.18 -8.53
C VAL A 65 -6.20 -0.14 -9.65
N GLU A 66 -7.41 0.32 -9.92
CA GLU A 66 -7.68 1.17 -11.08
C GLU A 66 -7.96 2.61 -10.67
N ASN A 67 -7.67 3.54 -11.58
CA ASN A 67 -8.07 4.94 -11.43
C ASN A 67 -9.46 5.11 -12.06
N PRO A 68 -10.54 5.25 -11.24
CA PRO A 68 -11.90 5.38 -11.79
C PRO A 68 -12.21 6.78 -12.31
N TYR A 69 -11.26 7.72 -12.18
CA TYR A 69 -11.47 9.13 -12.54
C TYR A 69 -10.85 9.51 -13.88
N GLN A 70 -10.28 8.52 -14.57
CA GLN A 70 -9.64 8.76 -15.87
C GLN A 70 -10.20 7.84 -16.94
#